data_c6badff42b262b2f6c75469c23593bb1
#
_entry.id   c6badff42b262b2f6c75469c23593bb1
#
_cell.length_a   1.000
_cell.length_b   1.000
_cell.length_c   1.000
_cell.angle_alpha   90.00
_cell.angle_beta   90.00
_cell.angle_gamma   90.00
#
_symmetry.space_group_name_H-M   'P 1'
#
loop_
_entity.id
_entity.type
_entity.pdbx_description
1 polymer ?
#
loop_
_entity_poly.entity_id
_entity_poly.type
_entity_poly.pdbx_seq_one_letter_code
_entity_poly.pdbx_strand_id
1 'polypeptide(L)'
;MKRLTKKEEIIMNLFWDNGPMYIRELHDIYPDPKPHFNTLSTQVRTLESNGYISHNVTGASFQFYAAVSRDEYSDMNLDTLIGKCFENSYMNAISALIKKEKITVDELQQLIDQVQKGI
;
A
#
# COMPACT_ATOMS: atom_id res chain seq x y z
N MET A 1 -11.18 -1.34 6.46
CA MET A 1 -10.93 -0.95 5.07
C MET A 1 -10.69 -2.21 4.23
N LYS A 2 -11.25 -2.28 3.05
CA LYS A 2 -11.09 -3.45 2.18
C LYS A 2 -9.64 -3.63 1.76
N ARG A 3 -9.20 -4.89 1.67
CA ARG A 3 -7.89 -5.21 1.13
C ARG A 3 -7.84 -4.93 -0.37
N LEU A 4 -6.73 -4.41 -0.85
CA LEU A 4 -6.54 -4.12 -2.27
C LEU A 4 -6.38 -5.39 -3.10
N THR A 5 -6.97 -5.40 -4.30
CA THR A 5 -6.65 -6.40 -5.32
C THR A 5 -5.28 -6.09 -5.92
N LYS A 6 -4.72 -7.04 -6.71
CA LYS A 6 -3.43 -6.81 -7.39
C LYS A 6 -3.46 -5.61 -8.32
N LYS A 7 -4.55 -5.44 -9.07
CA LYS A 7 -4.71 -4.29 -9.99
C LYS A 7 -4.82 -2.98 -9.22
N GLU A 8 -5.53 -3.00 -8.10
CA GLU A 8 -5.64 -1.82 -7.23
C GLU A 8 -4.30 -1.46 -6.59
N GLU A 9 -3.50 -2.46 -6.22
CA GLU A 9 -2.16 -2.22 -5.69
C GLU A 9 -1.25 -1.53 -6.72
N ILE A 10 -1.35 -1.90 -8.00
CA ILE A 10 -0.61 -1.22 -9.07
C ILE A 10 -0.98 0.26 -9.10
N ILE A 11 -2.27 0.57 -9.06
CA ILE A 11 -2.76 1.95 -9.07
C ILE A 11 -2.23 2.71 -7.84
N MET A 12 -2.37 2.13 -6.66
CA MET A 12 -1.93 2.79 -5.44
C MET A 12 -0.42 3.02 -5.42
N ASN A 13 0.37 2.05 -5.90
CA ASN A 13 1.82 2.21 -5.99
C ASN A 13 2.19 3.37 -6.92
N LEU A 14 1.47 3.56 -8.01
CA LEU A 14 1.72 4.68 -8.91
C LEU A 14 1.43 6.03 -8.24
N PHE A 15 0.36 6.12 -7.46
CA PHE A 15 0.07 7.32 -6.68
C PHE A 15 1.10 7.57 -5.58
N TRP A 16 1.52 6.52 -4.88
CA TRP A 16 2.54 6.67 -3.83
C TRP A 16 3.89 7.10 -4.40
N ASP A 17 4.25 6.60 -5.57
CA ASP A 17 5.54 6.91 -6.19
C ASP A 17 5.55 8.29 -6.88
N ASN A 18 4.42 8.74 -7.41
CA ASN A 18 4.36 9.93 -8.27
C ASN A 18 3.56 11.10 -7.68
N GLY A 19 2.83 10.88 -6.60
CA GLY A 19 1.99 11.91 -6.00
C GLY A 19 0.66 12.12 -6.73
N PRO A 20 -0.03 13.24 -6.47
CA PRO A 20 -1.34 13.51 -7.08
C PRO A 20 -1.29 13.52 -8.60
N MET A 21 -2.32 12.94 -9.22
CA MET A 21 -2.40 12.82 -10.69
C MET A 21 -3.83 12.93 -11.19
N TYR A 22 -3.96 13.42 -12.42
CA TYR A 22 -5.18 13.26 -13.20
C TYR A 22 -5.21 11.85 -13.78
N ILE A 23 -6.39 11.33 -14.12
CA ILE A 23 -6.52 9.98 -14.66
C ILE A 23 -5.71 9.81 -15.96
N ARG A 24 -5.65 10.85 -16.79
CA ARG A 24 -4.83 10.83 -18.01
C ARG A 24 -3.37 10.57 -17.70
N GLU A 25 -2.83 11.25 -16.70
CA GLU A 25 -1.44 11.09 -16.27
C GLU A 25 -1.19 9.68 -15.74
N LEU A 26 -2.11 9.19 -14.92
CA LEU A 26 -2.05 7.81 -14.40
C LEU A 26 -2.05 6.79 -15.53
N HIS A 27 -2.94 6.98 -16.52
CA HIS A 27 -3.03 6.08 -17.67
C HIS A 27 -1.72 6.08 -18.48
N ASP A 28 -1.11 7.25 -18.65
CA ASP A 28 0.14 7.39 -19.42
C ASP A 28 1.30 6.61 -18.78
N ILE A 29 1.38 6.57 -17.46
CA ILE A 29 2.47 5.88 -16.76
C ILE A 29 2.13 4.44 -16.35
N TYR A 30 0.90 4.00 -16.57
CA TYR A 30 0.48 2.65 -16.21
C TYR A 30 1.29 1.62 -17.03
N PRO A 31 1.81 0.54 -16.39
CA PRO A 31 2.60 -0.46 -17.11
C PRO A 31 1.75 -1.26 -18.09
N ASP A 32 2.38 -1.71 -19.18
CA ASP A 32 1.71 -2.55 -20.17
C ASP A 32 1.43 -3.95 -19.61
N PRO A 33 0.31 -4.55 -19.97
CA PRO A 33 -0.74 -4.02 -20.86
C PRO A 33 -1.62 -3.01 -20.11
N LYS A 34 -1.77 -1.82 -20.70
CA LYS A 34 -2.60 -0.77 -20.09
C LYS A 34 -4.07 -1.14 -20.13
N PRO A 35 -4.84 -0.87 -19.06
CA PRO A 35 -6.29 -1.01 -19.11
C PRO A 35 -6.88 0.07 -20.00
N HIS A 36 -8.11 -0.15 -20.45
CA HIS A 36 -8.86 0.90 -21.12
C HIS A 36 -9.03 2.10 -20.16
N PHE A 37 -8.99 3.31 -20.70
CA PHE A 37 -9.12 4.54 -19.91
C PHE A 37 -10.35 4.54 -19.00
N ASN A 38 -11.49 4.12 -19.52
CA ASN A 38 -12.73 4.08 -18.74
C ASN A 38 -12.67 3.05 -17.61
N THR A 39 -12.00 1.91 -17.85
CA THR A 39 -11.78 0.89 -16.83
C THR A 39 -10.92 1.45 -15.69
N LEU A 40 -9.84 2.13 -16.03
CA LEU A 40 -8.97 2.75 -15.05
C LEU A 40 -9.70 3.81 -14.23
N SER A 41 -10.49 4.64 -14.89
CA SER A 41 -11.31 5.66 -14.24
C SER A 41 -12.27 5.03 -13.22
N THR A 42 -12.92 3.93 -13.59
CA THR A 42 -13.82 3.20 -12.69
C THR A 42 -13.07 2.61 -11.50
N GLN A 43 -11.89 2.06 -11.72
CA GLN A 43 -11.06 1.49 -10.65
C GLN A 43 -10.62 2.57 -9.65
N VAL A 44 -10.23 3.74 -10.14
CA VAL A 44 -9.85 4.87 -9.27
C VAL A 44 -11.05 5.32 -8.42
N ARG A 45 -12.24 5.40 -9.01
CA ARG A 45 -13.45 5.78 -8.27
C ARG A 45 -13.84 4.73 -7.22
N THR A 46 -13.62 3.46 -7.52
CA THR A 46 -13.83 2.38 -6.54
C THR A 46 -12.87 2.53 -5.37
N LEU A 47 -11.60 2.83 -5.64
CA LEU A 47 -10.63 3.09 -4.59
C LEU A 47 -11.00 4.31 -3.74
N GLU A 48 -11.55 5.33 -4.36
CA GLU A 48 -12.04 6.51 -3.64
C GLU A 48 -13.23 6.13 -2.74
N SER A 49 -14.17 5.35 -3.23
CA SER A 49 -15.32 4.87 -2.44
C SER A 49 -14.86 4.04 -1.24
N ASN A 50 -13.77 3.32 -1.37
CA ASN A 50 -13.21 2.48 -0.32
C ASN A 50 -12.27 3.24 0.63
N GLY A 51 -12.05 4.53 0.41
CA GLY A 51 -11.26 5.36 1.32
C GLY A 51 -9.77 5.41 1.03
N TYR A 52 -9.28 4.78 -0.03
CA TYR A 52 -7.86 4.78 -0.40
C TYR A 52 -7.42 6.01 -1.15
N ILE A 53 -8.31 6.59 -1.93
CA ILE A 53 -8.05 7.75 -2.79
C ILE A 53 -9.06 8.84 -2.46
N SER A 54 -8.62 10.09 -2.60
CA SER A 54 -9.49 11.26 -2.58
C SER A 54 -9.15 12.13 -3.78
N HIS A 55 -9.85 13.24 -3.97
CA HIS A 55 -9.58 14.13 -5.09
C HIS A 55 -9.79 15.58 -4.73
N ASN A 56 -9.06 16.43 -5.45
CA ASN A 56 -9.25 17.88 -5.47
C ASN A 56 -9.88 18.27 -6.80
N VAL A 57 -10.79 19.23 -6.77
CA VAL A 57 -11.36 19.80 -7.99
C VAL A 57 -10.43 20.90 -8.47
N THR A 58 -9.97 20.77 -9.73
CA THR A 58 -9.14 21.78 -10.38
C THR A 58 -9.78 22.16 -11.70
N GLY A 59 -10.50 23.28 -11.71
CA GLY A 59 -11.32 23.67 -12.87
C GLY A 59 -12.41 22.63 -13.12
N ALA A 60 -12.47 22.07 -14.32
CA ALA A 60 -13.40 21.03 -14.70
C ALA A 60 -12.87 19.60 -14.47
N SER A 61 -11.66 19.48 -13.94
CA SER A 61 -10.97 18.19 -13.77
C SER A 61 -10.79 17.83 -12.32
N PHE A 62 -10.68 16.52 -12.04
CA PHE A 62 -10.40 15.99 -10.72
C PHE A 62 -8.96 15.49 -10.68
N GLN A 63 -8.17 16.04 -9.76
CA GLN A 63 -6.85 15.52 -9.47
C GLN A 63 -6.96 14.58 -8.28
N PHE A 64 -6.61 13.30 -8.49
CA PHE A 64 -6.70 12.27 -7.47
C PHE A 64 -5.37 12.14 -6.71
N TYR A 65 -5.46 11.74 -5.46
CA TYR A 65 -4.30 11.51 -4.61
C TYR A 65 -4.57 10.39 -3.61
N ALA A 66 -3.49 9.79 -3.10
CA ALA A 66 -3.60 8.74 -2.09
C ALA A 66 -4.04 9.34 -0.77
N ALA A 67 -5.19 8.91 -0.26
CA ALA A 67 -5.70 9.32 1.05
C ALA A 67 -5.10 8.47 2.18
N VAL A 68 -4.56 7.30 1.85
CA VAL A 68 -3.88 6.38 2.76
C VAL A 68 -2.44 6.26 2.29
N SER A 69 -1.47 6.45 3.19
CA SER A 69 -0.06 6.32 2.83
C SER A 69 0.34 4.85 2.65
N ARG A 70 1.48 4.64 1.99
CA ARG A 70 2.05 3.29 1.82
C ARG A 70 2.32 2.65 3.18
N ASP A 71 2.83 3.40 4.13
CA ASP A 71 3.12 2.90 5.47
C ASP A 71 1.85 2.51 6.22
N GLU A 72 0.82 3.34 6.14
CA GLU A 72 -0.49 3.02 6.74
C GLU A 72 -1.07 1.72 6.16
N TYR A 73 -0.98 1.57 4.84
CA TYR A 73 -1.47 0.35 4.17
C TYR A 73 -0.66 -0.88 4.58
N SER A 74 0.66 -0.76 4.65
CA SER A 74 1.55 -1.84 5.09
C SER A 74 1.26 -2.28 6.51
N ASP A 75 1.01 -1.33 7.41
CA ASP A 75 0.67 -1.61 8.80
C ASP A 75 -0.65 -2.39 8.90
N MET A 76 -1.67 -1.99 8.15
CA MET A 76 -2.96 -2.69 8.14
C MET A 76 -2.81 -4.12 7.62
N ASN A 77 -1.99 -4.34 6.57
CA ASN A 77 -1.75 -5.66 6.02
C ASN A 77 -0.99 -6.55 6.99
N LEU A 78 -0.01 -6.00 7.69
CA LEU A 78 0.76 -6.74 8.69
C LEU A 78 -0.16 -7.23 9.81
N ASP A 79 -1.01 -6.36 10.35
CA ASP A 79 -1.95 -6.72 11.41
C ASP A 79 -2.92 -7.81 10.95
N THR A 80 -3.44 -7.70 9.73
CA THR A 80 -4.33 -8.71 9.16
C THR A 80 -3.63 -10.05 8.99
N LEU A 81 -2.41 -10.03 8.47
CA LEU A 81 -1.61 -11.24 8.26
C LEU A 81 -1.33 -11.95 9.58
N ILE A 82 -0.91 -11.21 10.60
CA ILE A 82 -0.60 -11.79 11.90
C ILE A 82 -1.86 -12.35 12.55
N GLY A 83 -2.99 -11.65 12.42
CA GLY A 83 -4.26 -12.14 12.94
C GLY A 83 -4.72 -13.43 12.31
N LYS A 84 -4.55 -13.57 10.98
CA LYS A 84 -5.03 -14.73 10.23
C LYS A 84 -4.07 -15.92 10.26
N CYS A 85 -2.78 -15.64 10.09
CA CYS A 85 -1.78 -16.69 9.85
C CYS A 85 -1.00 -17.10 11.10
N PHE A 86 -0.94 -16.25 12.10
CA PHE A 86 -0.14 -16.45 13.30
C PHE A 86 -0.95 -16.34 14.59
N GLU A 87 -2.28 -16.42 14.48
CA GLU A 87 -3.20 -16.40 15.63
C GLU A 87 -2.94 -15.20 16.54
N ASN A 88 -2.71 -14.04 15.94
CA ASN A 88 -2.40 -12.78 16.64
C ASN A 88 -1.07 -12.80 17.41
N SER A 89 -0.19 -13.76 17.12
CA SER A 89 1.10 -13.85 17.79
C SER A 89 2.21 -13.22 16.94
N TYR A 90 2.65 -12.04 17.33
CA TYR A 90 3.79 -11.37 16.70
C TYR A 90 5.08 -12.17 16.92
N MET A 91 5.21 -12.82 18.06
CA MET A 91 6.35 -13.68 18.36
C MET A 91 6.44 -14.86 17.38
N ASN A 92 5.29 -15.47 17.05
CA ASN A 92 5.27 -16.56 16.07
C ASN A 92 5.67 -16.07 14.68
N ALA A 93 5.24 -14.87 14.29
CA ALA A 93 5.63 -14.28 13.01
C ALA A 93 7.14 -14.03 12.94
N ILE A 94 7.73 -13.46 13.97
CA ILE A 94 9.17 -13.20 14.07
C ILE A 94 9.94 -14.53 14.04
N SER A 95 9.48 -15.53 14.81
CA SER A 95 10.09 -16.85 14.84
C SER A 95 10.10 -17.51 13.45
N ALA A 96 9.01 -17.37 12.70
CA ALA A 96 8.92 -17.89 11.33
C ALA A 96 9.93 -17.21 10.39
N LEU A 97 10.11 -15.90 10.52
CA LEU A 97 11.08 -15.16 9.72
C LEU A 97 12.53 -15.61 10.00
N ILE A 98 12.85 -15.85 11.27
CA ILE A 98 14.18 -16.33 11.67
C ILE A 98 14.40 -17.76 11.13
N LYS A 99 13.43 -18.65 11.27
CA LYS A 99 13.52 -20.03 10.78
C LYS A 99 13.72 -20.11 9.28
N LYS A 100 13.15 -19.18 8.53
CA LYS A 100 13.29 -19.11 7.07
C LYS A 100 14.56 -18.36 6.63
N GLU A 101 15.39 -17.97 7.57
CA GLU A 101 16.62 -17.23 7.31
C GLU A 101 16.37 -15.90 6.57
N LYS A 102 15.19 -15.33 6.72
CA LYS A 102 14.85 -14.02 6.15
C LYS A 102 15.39 -12.87 6.98
N ILE A 103 15.60 -13.13 8.27
CA ILE A 103 16.22 -12.17 9.19
C ILE A 103 17.07 -12.95 10.18
N THR A 104 18.28 -12.46 10.47
CA THR A 104 19.16 -13.07 11.46
C THR A 104 18.90 -12.49 12.85
N VAL A 105 19.35 -13.20 13.88
CA VAL A 105 19.27 -12.71 15.26
C VAL A 105 20.03 -11.39 15.41
N ASP A 106 21.18 -11.25 14.76
CA ASP A 106 21.98 -10.02 14.80
C ASP A 106 21.25 -8.86 14.16
N GLU A 107 20.62 -9.07 13.01
CA GLU A 107 19.79 -8.04 12.34
C GLU A 107 18.62 -7.62 13.23
N LEU A 108 17.97 -8.57 13.88
CA LEU A 108 16.86 -8.28 14.80
C LEU A 108 17.34 -7.43 15.98
N GLN A 109 18.51 -7.77 16.53
CA GLN A 109 19.12 -7.00 17.63
C GLN A 109 19.42 -5.56 17.20
N GLN A 110 19.97 -5.39 15.99
CA GLN A 110 20.23 -4.06 15.44
C GLN A 110 18.95 -3.25 15.31
N LEU A 111 17.88 -3.88 14.85
CA LEU A 111 16.57 -3.22 14.70
C LEU A 111 16.03 -2.78 16.05
N ILE A 112 16.13 -3.64 17.07
CA ILE A 112 15.70 -3.33 18.44
C ILE A 112 16.49 -2.12 18.96
N ASP A 113 17.80 -2.10 18.75
CA ASP A 113 18.67 -1.01 19.20
C ASP A 113 18.27 0.31 18.52
N GLN A 114 17.96 0.29 17.23
CA GLN A 114 17.52 1.46 16.48
C GLN A 114 16.18 2.00 17.01
N VAL A 115 15.24 1.12 17.28
CA VAL A 115 13.91 1.51 17.82
C VAL A 115 14.08 2.14 19.20
N GLN A 116 14.91 1.57 20.06
CA GLN A 116 15.17 2.12 21.40
C GLN A 116 15.84 3.49 21.35
N LYS A 117 16.74 3.71 20.39
CA LYS A 117 17.41 5.00 20.21
C LYS A 117 16.51 6.07 19.60
N GLY A 118 15.55 5.66 18.79
CA GLY A 118 14.65 6.57 18.09
C GLY A 118 13.48 7.06 18.92
N ILE A 119 13.33 6.57 20.13
CA ILE A 119 12.20 6.92 21.03
C ILE A 119 12.56 8.07 21.97
#